data_448dcc085806e5f84dacdd956a8fbc2c
#
_entry.id   448dcc085806e5f84dacdd956a8fbc2c
#
_cell.length_a   1.000
_cell.length_b   1.000
_cell.length_c   1.000
_cell.angle_alpha   90.00
_cell.angle_beta   90.00
_cell.angle_gamma   90.00
#
_symmetry.space_group_name_H-M   'P 1'
#
loop_
_entity.id
_entity.type
_entity.pdbx_description
1 polymer ?
#
loop_
_entity_poly.entity_id
_entity_poly.type
_entity_poly.pdbx_seq_one_letter_code
_entity_poly.pdbx_strand_id
1 'polypeptide(L)'
;TPNIPVIGEEATANGSQAVAADTFWLIDPVDGTREFLDRNGEFTVNIALVHQGKPCLGIVAAPALGEVFWGLNTPMERAAYWQATPQTSPARILCTQPPAAGLRVLRSRNHGDSEALDAFLTDFSVSEALAVGSSLKFCRMAQGLADLYPRFGPTMAWDTAAAHAVLAAAGGRICTLSGEDLRYDPLRLKNPHFIAWGQLEPSARR
;
A
#
# COMPACT_ATOMS: atom_id res chain seq x y z
N THR A 1 13.34 -6.74 -17.73
CA THR A 1 13.46 -5.46 -18.46
C THR A 1 14.83 -4.84 -18.17
N PRO A 2 15.90 -5.23 -18.91
CA PRO A 2 17.28 -4.87 -18.54
C PRO A 2 17.57 -3.35 -18.56
N ASN A 3 16.71 -2.55 -19.19
CA ASN A 3 16.93 -1.11 -19.35
C ASN A 3 16.10 -0.24 -18.39
N ILE A 4 15.31 -0.84 -17.49
CA ILE A 4 14.52 -0.09 -16.49
C ILE A 4 15.27 -0.16 -15.17
N PRO A 5 15.64 1.02 -14.56
CA PRO A 5 16.33 1.05 -13.27
C PRO A 5 15.54 0.32 -12.18
N VAL A 6 16.27 -0.35 -11.29
CA VAL A 6 15.72 -0.99 -10.10
C VAL A 6 16.22 -0.23 -8.87
N ILE A 7 15.29 0.19 -8.02
CA ILE A 7 15.54 0.86 -6.76
C ILE A 7 14.94 -0.01 -5.66
N GLY A 8 15.73 -0.39 -4.69
CA GLY A 8 15.28 -1.25 -3.61
C GLY A 8 15.96 -0.89 -2.30
N GLU A 9 15.38 -1.37 -1.20
CA GLU A 9 15.89 -1.13 0.14
C GLU A 9 17.35 -1.59 0.26
N GLU A 10 17.64 -2.84 -0.04
CA GLU A 10 18.98 -3.43 0.09
C GLU A 10 20.01 -2.75 -0.83
N ALA A 11 19.62 -2.42 -2.07
CA ALA A 11 20.52 -1.74 -3.01
C ALA A 11 20.86 -0.34 -2.51
N THR A 12 19.88 0.38 -1.96
CA THR A 12 20.06 1.73 -1.41
C THR A 12 20.91 1.68 -0.12
N ALA A 13 20.66 0.72 0.75
CA ALA A 13 21.46 0.50 1.96
C ALA A 13 22.95 0.19 1.63
N ASN A 14 23.21 -0.49 0.50
CA ASN A 14 24.55 -0.79 0.00
C ASN A 14 25.17 0.36 -0.83
N GLY A 15 24.58 1.55 -0.83
CA GLY A 15 25.13 2.75 -1.45
C GLY A 15 24.83 2.91 -2.95
N SER A 16 23.92 2.13 -3.52
CA SER A 16 23.47 2.36 -4.90
C SER A 16 22.79 3.72 -5.01
N GLN A 17 23.24 4.52 -5.97
CA GLN A 17 22.66 5.84 -6.21
C GLN A 17 21.38 5.73 -7.03
N ALA A 18 20.36 6.45 -6.59
CA ALA A 18 19.15 6.61 -7.36
C ALA A 18 19.42 7.39 -8.64
N VAL A 19 18.87 6.92 -9.75
CA VAL A 19 19.01 7.55 -11.07
C VAL A 19 17.66 8.16 -11.45
N ALA A 20 17.69 9.41 -11.91
CA ALA A 20 16.49 10.05 -12.44
C ALA A 20 15.95 9.25 -13.63
N ALA A 21 14.72 8.81 -13.55
CA ALA A 21 14.05 8.02 -14.58
C ALA A 21 12.53 8.20 -14.49
N ASP A 22 11.87 8.32 -15.64
CA ASP A 22 10.41 8.38 -15.72
C ASP A 22 9.77 7.01 -15.41
N THR A 23 10.51 5.93 -15.68
CA THR A 23 10.06 4.55 -15.44
C THR A 23 11.11 3.81 -14.65
N PHE A 24 10.73 3.21 -13.52
CA PHE A 24 11.63 2.47 -12.64
C PHE A 24 10.87 1.42 -11.83
N TRP A 25 11.62 0.40 -11.39
CA TRP A 25 11.14 -0.58 -10.44
C TRP A 25 11.43 -0.13 -9.01
N LEU A 26 10.46 -0.33 -8.12
CA LEU A 26 10.63 -0.27 -6.67
C LEU A 26 10.46 -1.68 -6.12
N ILE A 27 11.45 -2.15 -5.35
CA ILE A 27 11.47 -3.50 -4.80
C ILE A 27 11.81 -3.44 -3.32
N ASP A 28 10.98 -4.09 -2.50
CA ASP A 28 11.27 -4.40 -1.13
C ASP A 28 11.22 -5.92 -0.94
N PRO A 29 12.36 -6.57 -0.71
CA PRO A 29 12.38 -8.03 -0.54
C PRO A 29 11.74 -8.51 0.77
N VAL A 30 11.70 -7.67 1.83
CA VAL A 30 11.12 -8.02 3.14
C VAL A 30 10.59 -6.78 3.84
N ASP A 31 9.41 -6.30 3.42
CA ASP A 31 8.67 -5.28 4.16
C ASP A 31 8.06 -5.88 5.43
N GLY A 32 8.26 -5.20 6.55
CA GLY A 32 7.83 -5.68 7.85
C GLY A 32 8.88 -6.60 8.50
N THR A 33 10.11 -6.13 8.63
CA THR A 33 11.20 -6.88 9.30
C THR A 33 10.84 -7.28 10.73
N ARG A 34 10.06 -6.46 11.46
CA ARG A 34 9.55 -6.82 12.79
C ARG A 34 8.55 -7.96 12.71
N GLU A 35 7.60 -7.90 11.81
CA GLU A 35 6.61 -8.95 11.55
C GLU A 35 7.30 -10.27 11.19
N PHE A 36 8.39 -10.20 10.42
CA PHE A 36 9.22 -11.37 10.09
C PHE A 36 9.92 -11.95 11.32
N LEU A 37 10.56 -11.10 12.16
CA LEU A 37 11.25 -11.53 13.39
C LEU A 37 10.28 -12.07 14.43
N ASP A 38 9.12 -11.44 14.60
CA ASP A 38 8.06 -11.83 15.51
C ASP A 38 7.27 -13.06 15.02
N ARG A 39 7.54 -13.51 13.79
CA ARG A 39 6.89 -14.68 13.15
C ARG A 39 5.37 -14.60 13.15
N ASN A 40 4.80 -13.40 13.06
CA ASN A 40 3.35 -13.20 13.00
C ASN A 40 2.76 -13.42 11.59
N GLY A 41 3.61 -13.61 10.58
CA GLY A 41 3.23 -13.92 9.20
C GLY A 41 2.84 -12.72 8.33
N GLU A 42 2.81 -11.51 8.87
CA GLU A 42 2.32 -10.31 8.15
C GLU A 42 3.42 -9.55 7.39
N PHE A 43 4.59 -10.14 7.14
CA PHE A 43 5.60 -9.56 6.28
C PHE A 43 5.29 -9.80 4.80
N THR A 44 5.75 -8.90 3.94
CA THR A 44 5.47 -8.96 2.50
C THR A 44 6.72 -8.77 1.65
N VAL A 45 6.66 -9.25 0.41
CA VAL A 45 7.59 -8.94 -0.68
C VAL A 45 6.86 -8.02 -1.65
N ASN A 46 7.46 -6.88 -1.96
CA ASN A 46 6.85 -5.84 -2.76
C ASN A 46 7.62 -5.60 -4.05
N ILE A 47 6.92 -5.63 -5.20
CA ILE A 47 7.48 -5.29 -6.52
C ILE A 47 6.53 -4.34 -7.22
N ALA A 48 6.99 -3.15 -7.58
CA ALA A 48 6.20 -2.15 -8.29
C ALA A 48 6.92 -1.63 -9.54
N LEU A 49 6.19 -1.44 -10.61
CA LEU A 49 6.60 -0.61 -11.74
C LEU A 49 5.96 0.76 -11.60
N VAL A 50 6.78 1.79 -11.56
CA VAL A 50 6.36 3.18 -11.52
C VAL A 50 6.63 3.83 -12.88
N HIS A 51 5.65 4.57 -13.41
CA HIS A 51 5.78 5.38 -14.62
C HIS A 51 5.26 6.79 -14.36
N GLN A 52 6.10 7.79 -14.62
CA GLN A 52 5.78 9.21 -14.38
C GLN A 52 5.24 9.47 -12.96
N GLY A 53 5.87 8.85 -11.97
CA GLY A 53 5.52 8.99 -10.56
C GLY A 53 4.26 8.24 -10.13
N LYS A 54 3.61 7.47 -11.00
CA LYS A 54 2.42 6.66 -10.68
C LYS A 54 2.76 5.17 -10.73
N PRO A 55 2.35 4.38 -9.74
CA PRO A 55 2.54 2.94 -9.78
C PRO A 55 1.51 2.33 -10.75
N CYS A 56 1.99 1.76 -11.85
CA CYS A 56 1.16 1.19 -12.91
C CYS A 56 1.02 -0.33 -12.82
N LEU A 57 1.95 -1.00 -12.15
CA LEU A 57 1.89 -2.42 -11.82
C LEU A 57 2.41 -2.61 -10.40
N GLY A 58 1.75 -3.47 -9.64
CA GLY A 58 2.20 -3.86 -8.31
C GLY A 58 1.93 -5.33 -8.04
N ILE A 59 2.89 -5.98 -7.40
CA ILE A 59 2.76 -7.34 -6.88
C ILE A 59 3.18 -7.31 -5.42
N VAL A 60 2.32 -7.84 -4.56
CA VAL A 60 2.54 -8.01 -3.13
C VAL A 60 2.36 -9.48 -2.79
N ALA A 61 3.41 -10.13 -2.35
CA ALA A 61 3.32 -11.49 -1.83
C ALA A 61 3.40 -11.45 -0.29
N ALA A 62 2.55 -12.22 0.38
CA ALA A 62 2.62 -12.51 1.81
C ALA A 62 2.98 -14.00 1.99
N PRO A 63 4.28 -14.36 1.97
CA PRO A 63 4.71 -15.76 1.81
C PRO A 63 4.26 -16.66 2.94
N ALA A 64 4.25 -16.15 4.18
CA ALA A 64 3.82 -16.93 5.35
C ALA A 64 2.31 -17.21 5.37
N LEU A 65 1.51 -16.37 4.66
CA LEU A 65 0.07 -16.56 4.50
C LEU A 65 -0.28 -17.32 3.21
N GLY A 66 0.70 -17.54 2.33
CA GLY A 66 0.51 -18.14 1.02
C GLY A 66 -0.22 -17.24 0.01
N GLU A 67 -0.43 -15.96 0.35
CA GLU A 67 -1.22 -15.03 -0.44
C GLU A 67 -0.37 -14.22 -1.43
N VAL A 68 -0.94 -13.97 -2.61
CA VAL A 68 -0.36 -13.03 -3.59
C VAL A 68 -1.45 -12.08 -4.08
N PHE A 69 -1.11 -10.80 -4.14
CA PHE A 69 -1.94 -9.73 -4.67
C PHE A 69 -1.23 -9.08 -5.84
N TRP A 70 -1.96 -8.73 -6.88
CA TRP A 70 -1.40 -7.91 -7.95
C TRP A 70 -2.43 -6.97 -8.54
N GLY A 71 -1.95 -5.86 -9.06
CA GLY A 71 -2.77 -4.84 -9.66
C GLY A 71 -2.13 -4.23 -10.90
N LEU A 72 -2.94 -4.05 -11.94
CA LEU A 72 -2.64 -3.27 -13.12
C LEU A 72 -3.45 -1.97 -13.06
N ASN A 73 -2.78 -0.85 -13.16
CA ASN A 73 -3.39 0.47 -13.14
C ASN A 73 -2.83 1.32 -14.29
N THR A 74 -3.22 0.96 -15.49
CA THR A 74 -2.81 1.60 -16.74
C THR A 74 -4.00 2.24 -17.44
N PRO A 75 -3.82 3.13 -18.41
CA PRO A 75 -4.92 3.67 -19.21
C PRO A 75 -5.74 2.61 -19.96
N MET A 76 -5.13 1.46 -20.26
CA MET A 76 -5.76 0.36 -21.03
C MET A 76 -6.44 -0.66 -20.12
N GLU A 77 -5.94 -0.85 -18.90
CA GLU A 77 -6.45 -1.87 -17.98
C GLU A 77 -6.35 -1.40 -16.54
N ARG A 78 -7.45 -1.59 -15.80
CA ARG A 78 -7.51 -1.37 -14.36
C ARG A 78 -8.16 -2.58 -13.71
N ALA A 79 -7.33 -3.42 -13.09
CA ALA A 79 -7.78 -4.65 -12.45
C ALA A 79 -6.85 -5.06 -11.32
N ALA A 80 -7.44 -5.48 -10.19
CA ALA A 80 -6.75 -6.04 -9.05
C ALA A 80 -7.20 -7.46 -8.78
N TYR A 81 -6.26 -8.31 -8.38
CA TYR A 81 -6.48 -9.73 -8.14
C TYR A 81 -5.83 -10.17 -6.84
N TRP A 82 -6.36 -11.22 -6.28
CA TRP A 82 -5.85 -11.92 -5.12
C TRP A 82 -5.90 -13.43 -5.36
N GLN A 83 -4.87 -14.11 -4.90
CA GLN A 83 -4.76 -15.56 -4.90
C GLN A 83 -4.40 -16.03 -3.49
N ALA A 84 -5.25 -16.87 -2.89
CA ALA A 84 -5.11 -17.32 -1.51
C ALA A 84 -3.99 -18.35 -1.32
N THR A 85 -3.77 -19.19 -2.33
CA THR A 85 -2.67 -20.18 -2.36
C THR A 85 -2.30 -20.45 -3.80
N PRO A 86 -1.09 -21.00 -4.11
CA PRO A 86 -0.71 -21.31 -5.48
C PRO A 86 -1.67 -22.27 -6.22
N GLN A 87 -2.48 -23.02 -5.47
CA GLN A 87 -3.43 -24.00 -6.00
C GLN A 87 -4.82 -23.41 -6.27
N THR A 88 -5.11 -22.22 -5.75
CA THR A 88 -6.41 -21.56 -5.98
C THR A 88 -6.39 -20.74 -7.25
N SER A 89 -7.55 -20.59 -7.90
CA SER A 89 -7.67 -19.64 -9.00
C SER A 89 -7.65 -18.21 -8.47
N PRO A 90 -7.05 -17.26 -9.19
CA PRO A 90 -7.09 -15.85 -8.84
C PRO A 90 -8.53 -15.33 -8.82
N ALA A 91 -8.84 -14.54 -7.79
CA ALA A 91 -10.10 -13.82 -7.69
C ALA A 91 -9.87 -12.33 -7.94
N ARG A 92 -10.76 -11.71 -8.72
CA ARG A 92 -10.76 -10.24 -8.86
C ARG A 92 -11.21 -9.62 -7.54
N ILE A 93 -10.52 -8.57 -7.09
CA ILE A 93 -10.84 -7.86 -5.85
C ILE A 93 -11.18 -6.39 -6.14
N LEU A 94 -12.04 -5.83 -5.31
CA LEU A 94 -12.47 -4.44 -5.37
C LEU A 94 -12.65 -3.90 -3.95
N CYS A 95 -12.33 -2.63 -3.77
CA CYS A 95 -12.74 -1.90 -2.58
C CYS A 95 -14.27 -1.90 -2.47
N THR A 96 -14.80 -1.85 -1.26
CA THR A 96 -16.25 -1.79 -0.99
C THR A 96 -16.62 -0.46 -0.35
N GLN A 97 -17.89 -0.10 -0.43
CA GLN A 97 -18.43 1.01 0.35
C GLN A 97 -18.35 0.67 1.85
N PRO A 98 -18.08 1.67 2.70
CA PRO A 98 -18.07 1.47 4.13
C PRO A 98 -19.43 0.96 4.65
N PRO A 99 -19.41 0.15 5.72
CA PRO A 99 -20.63 -0.24 6.41
C PRO A 99 -21.37 0.96 7.00
N ALA A 100 -22.70 0.88 7.09
CA ALA A 100 -23.52 1.91 7.74
C ALA A 100 -23.16 2.14 9.22
N ALA A 101 -22.55 1.15 9.88
CA ALA A 101 -22.10 1.24 11.26
C ALA A 101 -20.87 2.14 11.46
N GLY A 102 -20.16 2.51 10.39
CA GLY A 102 -18.95 3.33 10.42
C GLY A 102 -17.77 2.66 9.72
N LEU A 103 -16.63 3.37 9.71
CA LEU A 103 -15.43 2.96 9.00
C LEU A 103 -14.68 1.82 9.70
N ARG A 104 -14.15 0.90 8.90
CA ARG A 104 -13.12 -0.06 9.32
C ARG A 104 -11.76 0.56 9.05
N VAL A 105 -11.04 0.92 10.11
CA VAL A 105 -9.77 1.65 10.04
C VAL A 105 -8.61 0.71 10.26
N LEU A 106 -7.61 0.75 9.39
CA LEU A 106 -6.36 0.05 9.58
C LEU A 106 -5.36 0.91 10.36
N ARG A 107 -4.69 0.27 11.31
CA ARG A 107 -3.58 0.86 12.07
C ARG A 107 -2.31 0.05 11.84
N SER A 108 -1.16 0.72 11.87
CA SER A 108 0.12 0.01 11.92
C SER A 108 0.25 -0.69 13.26
N ARG A 109 0.74 -1.95 13.26
CA ARG A 109 0.94 -2.71 14.50
C ARG A 109 2.05 -2.11 15.37
N ASN A 110 3.14 -1.68 14.74
CA ASN A 110 4.38 -1.31 15.42
C ASN A 110 4.79 0.17 15.26
N HIS A 111 4.18 0.89 14.33
CA HIS A 111 4.58 2.24 13.98
C HIS A 111 3.35 3.13 13.81
N GLY A 112 3.11 4.00 14.75
CA GLY A 112 2.05 5.00 14.64
C GLY A 112 2.29 6.11 15.64
N ASP A 113 2.13 7.33 15.18
CA ASP A 113 1.86 8.45 16.06
C ASP A 113 0.39 8.30 16.48
N SER A 114 0.18 7.67 17.64
CA SER A 114 -1.18 7.35 18.11
C SER A 114 -1.99 8.62 18.35
N GLU A 115 -1.36 9.71 18.82
CA GLU A 115 -2.03 10.97 19.11
C GLU A 115 -2.51 11.67 17.82
N ALA A 116 -1.65 11.78 16.80
CA ALA A 116 -2.04 12.36 15.52
C ALA A 116 -3.10 11.52 14.80
N LEU A 117 -3.01 10.19 14.92
CA LEU A 117 -4.00 9.28 14.36
C LEU A 117 -5.36 9.43 15.07
N ASP A 118 -5.36 9.46 16.39
CA ASP A 118 -6.59 9.58 17.17
C ASP A 118 -7.24 10.95 16.94
N ALA A 119 -6.45 12.02 16.87
CA ALA A 119 -6.94 13.35 16.51
C ALA A 119 -7.57 13.37 15.10
N PHE A 120 -6.91 12.75 14.12
CA PHE A 120 -7.45 12.65 12.75
C PHE A 120 -8.78 11.88 12.71
N LEU A 121 -8.91 10.81 13.49
CA LEU A 121 -10.09 9.95 13.49
C LEU A 121 -11.30 10.55 14.21
N THR A 122 -11.15 11.65 14.97
CA THR A 122 -12.29 12.32 15.63
C THR A 122 -13.36 12.80 14.65
N ASP A 123 -12.96 13.10 13.41
CA ASP A 123 -13.88 13.56 12.35
C ASP A 123 -14.67 12.41 11.68
N PHE A 124 -14.45 11.16 12.10
CA PHE A 124 -15.06 10.00 11.45
C PHE A 124 -15.83 9.12 12.44
N SER A 125 -16.87 8.45 11.94
CA SER A 125 -17.51 7.36 12.66
C SER A 125 -16.73 6.07 12.41
N VAL A 126 -16.00 5.58 13.42
CA VAL A 126 -15.20 4.36 13.33
C VAL A 126 -15.97 3.21 14.00
N SER A 127 -16.26 2.16 13.24
CA SER A 127 -16.89 0.94 13.76
C SER A 127 -15.88 -0.10 14.21
N GLU A 128 -14.70 -0.13 13.58
CA GLU A 128 -13.66 -1.12 13.85
C GLU A 128 -12.26 -0.55 13.60
N ALA A 129 -11.30 -0.93 14.44
CA ALA A 129 -9.89 -0.61 14.27
C ALA A 129 -9.07 -1.92 14.23
N LEU A 130 -8.42 -2.18 13.10
CA LEU A 130 -7.68 -3.40 12.83
C LEU A 130 -6.18 -3.12 12.76
N ALA A 131 -5.37 -3.87 13.49
CA ALA A 131 -3.92 -3.80 13.40
C ALA A 131 -3.42 -4.84 12.40
N VAL A 132 -2.78 -4.38 11.31
CA VAL A 132 -2.19 -5.22 10.26
C VAL A 132 -0.77 -4.75 9.99
N GLY A 133 0.18 -5.68 9.76
CA GLY A 133 1.58 -5.39 9.44
C GLY A 133 1.79 -5.01 7.98
N SER A 134 2.96 -4.49 7.65
CA SER A 134 3.52 -4.23 6.32
C SER A 134 2.57 -3.60 5.29
N SER A 135 2.85 -3.74 4.00
CA SER A 135 2.02 -3.31 2.87
C SER A 135 0.70 -4.10 2.75
N LEU A 136 0.55 -5.20 3.51
CA LEU A 136 -0.67 -6.01 3.54
C LEU A 136 -1.93 -5.20 3.89
N LYS A 137 -1.78 -4.08 4.63
CA LYS A 137 -2.85 -3.13 4.91
C LYS A 137 -3.60 -2.66 3.67
N PHE A 138 -2.87 -2.25 2.64
CA PHE A 138 -3.48 -1.79 1.39
C PHE A 138 -4.17 -2.93 0.63
N CYS A 139 -3.60 -4.14 0.73
CA CYS A 139 -4.18 -5.33 0.13
C CYS A 139 -5.53 -5.70 0.78
N ARG A 140 -5.63 -5.58 2.12
CA ARG A 140 -6.90 -5.78 2.84
C ARG A 140 -7.95 -4.73 2.46
N MET A 141 -7.54 -3.49 2.24
CA MET A 141 -8.43 -2.45 1.68
C MET A 141 -8.88 -2.80 0.27
N ALA A 142 -7.97 -3.26 -0.59
CA ALA A 142 -8.28 -3.69 -1.95
C ALA A 142 -9.25 -4.88 -2.00
N GLN A 143 -9.26 -5.74 -0.96
CA GLN A 143 -10.26 -6.81 -0.79
C GLN A 143 -11.61 -6.31 -0.25
N GLY A 144 -11.74 -5.02 0.07
CA GLY A 144 -12.94 -4.47 0.70
C GLY A 144 -13.10 -4.85 2.18
N LEU A 145 -12.03 -5.26 2.85
CA LEU A 145 -12.02 -5.63 4.28
C LEU A 145 -11.76 -4.44 5.21
N ALA A 146 -11.31 -3.30 4.66
CA ALA A 146 -11.11 -2.06 5.40
C ALA A 146 -11.33 -0.86 4.48
N ASP A 147 -11.57 0.30 5.08
CA ASP A 147 -12.04 1.49 4.37
C ASP A 147 -11.04 2.65 4.43
N LEU A 148 -10.22 2.71 5.48
CA LEU A 148 -9.34 3.84 5.74
C LEU A 148 -8.03 3.40 6.39
N TYR A 149 -6.90 3.94 5.90
CA TYR A 149 -5.59 3.77 6.51
C TYR A 149 -4.81 5.09 6.50
N PRO A 150 -4.85 5.87 7.59
CA PRO A 150 -3.99 7.03 7.77
C PRO A 150 -2.59 6.59 8.21
N ARG A 151 -1.56 7.25 7.68
CA ARG A 151 -0.15 6.99 8.03
C ARG A 151 0.59 8.27 8.36
N PHE A 152 0.91 8.46 9.63
CA PHE A 152 1.66 9.59 10.17
C PHE A 152 3.11 9.23 10.53
N GLY A 153 3.48 7.95 10.48
CA GLY A 153 4.86 7.51 10.67
C GLY A 153 5.64 7.42 9.35
N PRO A 154 6.98 7.33 9.43
CA PRO A 154 7.82 7.24 8.23
C PRO A 154 7.57 5.95 7.44
N THR A 155 7.68 6.05 6.12
CA THR A 155 7.71 4.93 5.17
C THR A 155 8.55 5.31 3.97
N MET A 156 9.03 4.30 3.26
CA MET A 156 9.78 4.46 2.02
C MET A 156 8.90 4.15 0.81
N ALA A 157 9.32 4.59 -0.37
CA ALA A 157 8.60 4.37 -1.62
C ALA A 157 8.36 2.88 -1.92
N TRP A 158 9.34 2.02 -1.63
CA TRP A 158 9.24 0.57 -1.83
C TRP A 158 8.28 -0.12 -0.86
N ASP A 159 8.03 0.42 0.35
CA ASP A 159 7.03 -0.11 1.31
C ASP A 159 5.59 0.07 0.78
N THR A 160 5.37 0.99 -0.15
CA THR A 160 4.00 1.41 -0.49
C THR A 160 3.64 1.24 -1.97
N ALA A 161 4.57 1.42 -2.90
CA ALA A 161 4.25 1.53 -4.33
C ALA A 161 3.56 0.30 -4.91
N ALA A 162 3.97 -0.92 -4.53
CA ALA A 162 3.36 -2.15 -5.02
C ALA A 162 1.90 -2.26 -4.57
N ALA A 163 1.68 -2.10 -3.27
CA ALA A 163 0.35 -2.18 -2.70
C ALA A 163 -0.55 -0.98 -3.09
N HIS A 164 0.05 0.19 -3.38
CA HIS A 164 -0.67 1.33 -3.97
C HIS A 164 -1.23 0.97 -5.36
N ALA A 165 -0.44 0.32 -6.23
CA ALA A 165 -0.94 -0.12 -7.53
C ALA A 165 -2.12 -1.08 -7.37
N VAL A 166 -2.04 -2.03 -6.43
CA VAL A 166 -3.13 -2.97 -6.13
C VAL A 166 -4.38 -2.24 -5.64
N LEU A 167 -4.22 -1.33 -4.65
CA LEU A 167 -5.33 -0.56 -4.10
C LEU A 167 -5.99 0.34 -5.15
N ALA A 168 -5.18 1.07 -5.93
CA ALA A 168 -5.68 1.92 -7.01
C ALA A 168 -6.43 1.11 -8.06
N ALA A 169 -5.91 -0.06 -8.45
CA ALA A 169 -6.57 -0.96 -9.39
C ALA A 169 -7.91 -1.52 -8.85
N ALA A 170 -8.02 -1.68 -7.53
CA ALA A 170 -9.25 -2.09 -6.85
C ALA A 170 -10.27 -0.94 -6.64
N GLY A 171 -9.95 0.29 -7.01
CA GLY A 171 -10.84 1.45 -6.89
C GLY A 171 -10.57 2.35 -5.69
N GLY A 172 -9.53 2.07 -4.90
CA GLY A 172 -9.09 2.94 -3.82
C GLY A 172 -8.14 4.04 -4.29
N ARG A 173 -7.64 4.83 -3.33
CA ARG A 173 -6.76 5.98 -3.57
C ARG A 173 -5.79 6.17 -2.40
N ILE A 174 -4.59 6.67 -2.69
CA ILE A 174 -3.67 7.17 -1.66
C ILE A 174 -3.37 8.64 -1.97
N CYS A 175 -3.53 9.49 -0.96
CA CYS A 175 -3.22 10.92 -1.07
C CYS A 175 -2.41 11.41 0.12
N THR A 176 -1.70 12.52 -0.06
CA THR A 176 -1.04 13.27 1.00
C THR A 176 -2.07 13.91 1.91
N LEU A 177 -1.64 14.51 3.02
CA LEU A 177 -2.53 15.26 3.92
C LEU A 177 -3.12 16.51 3.26
N SER A 178 -2.50 17.03 2.19
CA SER A 178 -3.04 18.12 1.36
C SER A 178 -4.10 17.66 0.34
N GLY A 179 -4.35 16.33 0.24
CA GLY A 179 -5.32 15.76 -0.71
C GLY A 179 -4.78 15.48 -2.10
N GLU A 180 -3.51 15.75 -2.36
CA GLU A 180 -2.84 15.44 -3.62
C GLU A 180 -2.53 13.93 -3.71
N ASP A 181 -2.62 13.35 -4.90
CA ASP A 181 -2.26 11.94 -5.10
C ASP A 181 -0.81 11.68 -4.69
N LEU A 182 -0.58 10.60 -3.94
CA LEU A 182 0.76 10.17 -3.60
C LEU A 182 1.52 9.78 -4.88
N ARG A 183 2.69 10.37 -5.08
CA ARG A 183 3.58 10.12 -6.21
C ARG A 183 4.94 9.65 -5.74
N TYR A 184 5.61 8.92 -6.62
CA TYR A 184 6.92 8.34 -6.36
C TYR A 184 7.97 9.01 -7.23
N ASP A 185 9.03 9.48 -6.58
CA ASP A 185 10.18 10.11 -7.22
C ASP A 185 11.42 9.25 -6.93
N PRO A 186 12.15 8.78 -7.96
CA PRO A 186 13.33 7.95 -7.75
C PRO A 186 14.43 8.64 -6.94
N LEU A 187 14.42 9.96 -6.87
CA LEU A 187 15.38 10.76 -6.10
C LEU A 187 14.89 11.12 -4.69
N ARG A 188 13.61 10.88 -4.38
CA ARG A 188 12.97 11.18 -3.09
C ARG A 188 12.21 9.98 -2.57
N LEU A 189 12.93 9.03 -2.02
CA LEU A 189 12.41 7.72 -1.66
C LEU A 189 11.58 7.70 -0.36
N LYS A 190 11.72 8.73 0.49
CA LYS A 190 10.91 8.85 1.71
C LYS A 190 9.53 9.42 1.38
N ASN A 191 8.47 8.71 1.76
CA ASN A 191 7.10 9.17 1.58
C ASN A 191 6.76 10.31 2.54
N PRO A 192 5.91 11.28 2.13
CA PRO A 192 5.20 12.15 3.06
C PRO A 192 4.21 11.33 3.90
N HIS A 193 3.61 11.94 4.92
CA HIS A 193 2.43 11.39 5.56
C HIS A 193 1.30 11.28 4.54
N PHE A 194 0.50 10.22 4.63
CA PHE A 194 -0.55 9.95 3.64
C PHE A 194 -1.78 9.31 4.26
N ILE A 195 -2.84 9.30 3.48
CA ILE A 195 -4.10 8.63 3.81
C ILE A 195 -4.46 7.73 2.63
N ALA A 196 -4.66 6.44 2.90
CA ALA A 196 -5.23 5.51 1.95
C ALA A 196 -6.74 5.38 2.20
N TRP A 197 -7.50 5.47 1.12
CA TRP A 197 -8.95 5.40 1.08
C TRP A 197 -9.40 4.20 0.26
N GLY A 198 -10.42 3.48 0.73
CA GLY A 198 -11.16 2.51 -0.07
C GLY A 198 -12.07 3.23 -1.08
N GLN A 199 -13.36 2.88 -1.11
CA GLN A 199 -14.37 3.60 -1.92
C GLN A 199 -14.95 4.84 -1.21
N LEU A 200 -14.16 5.51 -0.38
CA LEU A 200 -14.56 6.73 0.30
C LEU A 200 -14.16 7.96 -0.50
N GLU A 201 -15.09 8.88 -0.64
CA GLU A 201 -14.75 10.24 -1.05
C GLU A 201 -14.10 10.99 0.14
N PRO A 202 -13.04 11.80 -0.10
CA PRO A 202 -12.42 12.63 0.96
C PRO A 202 -13.39 13.60 1.65
N SER A 203 -14.56 13.83 1.06
CA SER A 203 -15.65 14.65 1.61
C SER A 203 -16.51 13.95 2.68
N ALA A 204 -16.26 12.68 2.99
CA ALA A 204 -17.02 11.91 3.98
C ALA A 204 -16.66 12.26 5.46
N ARG A 205 -16.08 13.43 5.72
CA ARG A 205 -15.96 14.00 7.07
C ARG A 205 -17.35 14.39 7.57
N ARG A 206 -17.57 14.21 8.88
CA ARG A 206 -18.80 14.66 9.57
C ARG A 206 -19.02 16.14 9.40
#